data_7dcbebfc998e72b5585486956fb6caae
#
_entry.id   7dcbebfc998e72b5585486956fb6caae
#
_cell.length_a   1.000
_cell.length_b   1.000
_cell.length_c   1.000
_cell.angle_alpha   90.00
_cell.angle_beta   90.00
_cell.angle_gamma   90.00
#
_symmetry.space_group_name_H-M   'P 1'
#
loop_
_entity.id
_entity.type
_entity.pdbx_description
1 polymer ?
#
loop_
_entity_poly.entity_id
_entity_poly.type
_entity_poly.pdbx_seq_one_letter_code
_entity_poly.pdbx_strand_id
1 'polypeptide(L)'
;MSANVFYAGLRGKGAARMTEKEKMLAGLPFDPEDAELVKDRLAALDMCAQLDGIRPSALVPRMALLRKLLPNLQEDVNIRSPFVCDFGYNVFFGKRPLVNYFLRIRDYARVTIGDDVFIGPRVTLDTLIDGMTPETAGGRPFALPITVGNDVWFGSEATVLAGVTIGDRCVIGAGSVVTSDVPADCLAAGNPARVIRSLEPDAVLGR
;
A
#
# COMPACT_ATOMS: atom_id res chain seq x y z
N MET A 1 -20.41 -0.36 2.25
CA MET A 1 -20.99 -1.70 1.94
C MET A 1 -20.31 -2.70 2.85
N SER A 2 -21.07 -3.50 3.61
CA SER A 2 -20.47 -4.43 4.56
C SER A 2 -19.74 -5.57 3.83
N ALA A 3 -18.60 -6.00 4.34
CA ALA A 3 -17.76 -7.09 3.81
C ALA A 3 -18.58 -8.38 3.50
N ASN A 4 -19.67 -8.61 4.20
CA ASN A 4 -20.55 -9.75 4.00
C ASN A 4 -21.24 -9.84 2.60
N VAL A 5 -21.43 -8.72 1.90
CA VAL A 5 -22.05 -8.73 0.55
C VAL A 5 -21.06 -9.15 -0.52
N PHE A 6 -19.76 -8.89 -0.31
CA PHE A 6 -18.71 -9.28 -1.28
C PHE A 6 -18.43 -10.80 -1.26
N TYR A 7 -18.53 -11.43 -0.07
CA TYR A 7 -18.21 -12.86 0.08
C TYR A 7 -19.30 -13.84 -0.39
N ALA A 8 -20.56 -13.42 -0.50
CA ALA A 8 -21.68 -14.31 -0.84
C ALA A 8 -21.63 -14.79 -2.31
N GLY A 9 -20.96 -14.07 -3.21
CA GLY A 9 -20.90 -14.37 -4.64
C GLY A 9 -19.78 -15.33 -5.09
N LEU A 10 -18.77 -15.58 -4.25
CA LEU A 10 -17.54 -16.29 -4.65
C LEU A 10 -17.41 -17.73 -4.15
N ARG A 11 -18.43 -18.29 -3.51
CA ARG A 11 -18.47 -19.71 -3.11
C ARG A 11 -18.76 -20.66 -4.29
N GLY A 12 -18.17 -20.40 -5.45
CA GLY A 12 -18.24 -21.27 -6.60
C GLY A 12 -17.19 -22.38 -6.56
N LYS A 13 -17.47 -23.52 -7.20
CA LYS A 13 -16.60 -24.72 -7.33
C LYS A 13 -15.17 -24.43 -7.85
N GLY A 14 -14.83 -23.20 -8.22
CA GLY A 14 -13.51 -22.76 -8.70
C GLY A 14 -12.50 -22.48 -7.57
N ALA A 15 -12.93 -22.03 -6.39
CA ALA A 15 -12.04 -21.67 -5.29
C ALA A 15 -11.24 -22.85 -4.68
N ALA A 16 -11.75 -24.07 -4.84
CA ALA A 16 -11.09 -25.29 -4.35
C ALA A 16 -9.85 -25.71 -5.18
N ARG A 17 -9.57 -25.05 -6.30
CA ARG A 17 -8.41 -25.32 -7.18
C ARG A 17 -7.36 -24.19 -7.17
N MET A 18 -7.61 -23.09 -6.46
CA MET A 18 -6.70 -21.94 -6.40
C MET A 18 -5.56 -22.20 -5.42
N THR A 19 -4.34 -21.77 -5.78
CA THR A 19 -3.22 -21.68 -4.84
C THR A 19 -3.50 -20.62 -3.77
N GLU A 20 -2.79 -20.66 -2.65
CA GLU A 20 -2.95 -19.64 -1.59
C GLU A 20 -2.57 -18.25 -2.10
N LYS A 21 -1.59 -18.15 -3.01
CA LYS A 21 -1.22 -16.91 -3.70
C LYS A 21 -2.36 -16.39 -4.60
N GLU A 22 -2.99 -17.26 -5.38
CA GLU A 22 -4.14 -16.86 -6.21
C GLU A 22 -5.31 -16.39 -5.33
N LYS A 23 -5.56 -17.04 -4.19
CA LYS A 23 -6.56 -16.59 -3.22
C LYS A 23 -6.23 -15.21 -2.65
N MET A 24 -4.98 -15.02 -2.21
CA MET A 24 -4.48 -13.73 -1.72
C MET A 24 -4.73 -12.61 -2.74
N LEU A 25 -4.30 -12.82 -4.00
CA LEU A 25 -4.47 -11.85 -5.08
C LEU A 25 -5.93 -11.58 -5.47
N ALA A 26 -6.80 -12.57 -5.25
CA ALA A 26 -8.24 -12.44 -5.47
C ALA A 26 -9.00 -11.82 -4.28
N GLY A 27 -8.32 -11.43 -3.19
CA GLY A 27 -8.95 -10.90 -1.97
C GLY A 27 -9.73 -11.96 -1.18
N LEU A 28 -9.46 -13.24 -1.40
CA LEU A 28 -10.07 -14.35 -0.65
C LEU A 28 -9.25 -14.67 0.59
N PRO A 29 -9.86 -15.31 1.61
CA PRO A 29 -9.11 -15.83 2.75
C PRO A 29 -8.04 -16.83 2.30
N PHE A 30 -6.81 -16.63 2.78
CA PHE A 30 -5.65 -17.43 2.40
C PHE A 30 -4.82 -17.84 3.62
N ASP A 31 -3.89 -18.77 3.42
CA ASP A 31 -2.89 -19.14 4.41
C ASP A 31 -1.60 -18.33 4.20
N PRO A 32 -1.26 -17.38 5.09
CA PRO A 32 -0.06 -16.55 4.94
C PRO A 32 1.24 -17.33 5.13
N GLU A 33 1.18 -18.53 5.70
CA GLU A 33 2.33 -19.42 5.93
C GLU A 33 2.51 -20.46 4.81
N ASP A 34 1.73 -20.35 3.72
CA ASP A 34 1.95 -21.15 2.51
C ASP A 34 3.41 -20.98 2.00
N ALA A 35 4.02 -22.08 1.59
CA ALA A 35 5.43 -22.11 1.25
C ALA A 35 5.80 -21.18 0.08
N GLU A 36 4.91 -20.98 -0.92
CA GLU A 36 5.14 -20.03 -2.02
C GLU A 36 5.12 -18.59 -1.51
N LEU A 37 4.15 -18.23 -0.68
CA LEU A 37 4.02 -16.88 -0.11
C LEU A 37 5.18 -16.56 0.84
N VAL A 38 5.57 -17.50 1.69
CA VAL A 38 6.74 -17.33 2.59
C VAL A 38 8.01 -17.12 1.79
N LYS A 39 8.22 -17.90 0.74
CA LYS A 39 9.40 -17.76 -0.14
C LYS A 39 9.43 -16.39 -0.83
N ASP A 40 8.32 -15.96 -1.40
CA ASP A 40 8.23 -14.67 -2.09
C ASP A 40 8.48 -13.51 -1.12
N ARG A 41 7.87 -13.56 0.07
CA ARG A 41 8.03 -12.55 1.13
C ARG A 41 9.48 -12.46 1.61
N LEU A 42 10.12 -13.58 1.89
CA LEU A 42 11.52 -13.59 2.31
C LEU A 42 12.44 -13.04 1.22
N ALA A 43 12.21 -13.38 -0.05
CA ALA A 43 12.99 -12.83 -1.16
C ALA A 43 12.84 -11.30 -1.28
N ALA A 44 11.64 -10.75 -1.07
CA ALA A 44 11.42 -9.31 -1.06
C ALA A 44 12.09 -8.63 0.13
N LEU A 45 11.97 -9.19 1.34
CA LEU A 45 12.61 -8.68 2.55
C LEU A 45 14.14 -8.68 2.44
N ASP A 46 14.73 -9.73 1.85
CA ASP A 46 16.18 -9.79 1.59
C ASP A 46 16.62 -8.67 0.62
N MET A 47 15.82 -8.39 -0.41
CA MET A 47 16.09 -7.26 -1.31
C MET A 47 15.94 -5.90 -0.62
N CYS A 48 14.98 -5.73 0.27
CA CYS A 48 14.84 -4.53 1.10
C CYS A 48 16.09 -4.33 1.98
N ALA A 49 16.56 -5.37 2.65
CA ALA A 49 17.77 -5.30 3.47
C ALA A 49 19.02 -4.98 2.64
N GLN A 50 19.15 -5.56 1.43
CA GLN A 50 20.22 -5.23 0.50
C GLN A 50 20.17 -3.76 0.07
N LEU A 51 18.95 -3.24 -0.22
CA LEU A 51 18.75 -1.84 -0.61
C LEU A 51 19.21 -0.87 0.47
N ASP A 52 18.96 -1.18 1.73
CA ASP A 52 19.37 -0.37 2.88
C ASP A 52 20.91 -0.34 3.05
N GLY A 53 21.59 -1.41 2.66
CA GLY A 53 23.05 -1.50 2.64
C GLY A 53 23.74 -0.72 1.50
N ILE A 54 23.01 -0.31 0.47
CA ILE A 54 23.57 0.43 -0.66
C ILE A 54 23.66 1.92 -0.31
N ARG A 55 24.86 2.52 -0.49
CA ARG A 55 25.07 3.97 -0.26
C ARG A 55 24.02 4.80 -1.03
N PRO A 56 23.40 5.81 -0.44
CA PRO A 56 22.40 6.66 -1.11
C PRO A 56 22.92 7.32 -2.40
N SER A 57 24.21 7.62 -2.49
CA SER A 57 24.87 8.20 -3.66
C SER A 57 25.08 7.21 -4.81
N ALA A 58 24.98 5.91 -4.57
CA ALA A 58 25.18 4.86 -5.58
C ALA A 58 23.86 4.62 -6.33
N LEU A 59 23.46 5.58 -7.18
CA LEU A 59 22.14 5.58 -7.83
C LEU A 59 21.91 4.37 -8.75
N VAL A 60 22.91 3.99 -9.56
CA VAL A 60 22.75 2.89 -10.53
C VAL A 60 22.43 1.55 -9.85
N PRO A 61 23.23 1.05 -8.88
CA PRO A 61 22.89 -0.21 -8.20
C PRO A 61 21.60 -0.12 -7.38
N ARG A 62 21.28 1.04 -6.81
CA ARG A 62 20.00 1.25 -6.11
C ARG A 62 18.82 1.06 -7.05
N MET A 63 18.84 1.73 -8.20
CA MET A 63 17.75 1.63 -9.18
C MET A 63 17.63 0.22 -9.77
N ALA A 64 18.75 -0.46 -10.01
CA ALA A 64 18.74 -1.85 -10.48
C ALA A 64 18.04 -2.78 -9.48
N LEU A 65 18.32 -2.62 -8.19
CA LEU A 65 17.70 -3.42 -7.14
C LEU A 65 16.24 -3.05 -6.92
N LEU A 66 15.90 -1.74 -6.94
CA LEU A 66 14.51 -1.27 -6.84
C LEU A 66 13.64 -1.82 -7.98
N ARG A 67 14.12 -1.82 -9.22
CA ARG A 67 13.37 -2.39 -10.35
C ARG A 67 13.17 -3.91 -10.23
N LYS A 68 14.11 -4.61 -9.59
CA LYS A 68 13.97 -6.04 -9.32
C LYS A 68 12.93 -6.29 -8.23
N LEU A 69 12.93 -5.48 -7.15
CA LEU A 69 12.00 -5.57 -6.03
C LEU A 69 10.59 -5.12 -6.45
N LEU A 70 10.49 -4.04 -7.22
CA LEU A 70 9.25 -3.40 -7.65
C LEU A 70 9.15 -3.46 -9.19
N PRO A 71 8.73 -4.59 -9.77
CA PRO A 71 8.75 -4.79 -11.23
C PRO A 71 7.83 -3.82 -12.00
N ASN A 72 6.88 -3.19 -11.30
CA ASN A 72 5.96 -2.19 -11.87
C ASN A 72 6.44 -0.74 -11.67
N LEU A 73 7.71 -0.54 -11.29
CA LEU A 73 8.28 0.78 -11.02
C LEU A 73 8.49 1.57 -12.32
N GLN A 74 7.98 2.80 -12.35
CA GLN A 74 8.23 3.75 -13.44
C GLN A 74 9.66 4.34 -13.35
N GLU A 75 10.13 5.01 -14.43
CA GLU A 75 11.53 5.47 -14.50
C GLU A 75 11.87 6.60 -13.52
N ASP A 76 10.90 7.46 -13.21
CA ASP A 76 11.10 8.70 -12.44
C ASP A 76 10.78 8.56 -10.94
N VAL A 77 10.83 7.36 -10.40
CA VAL A 77 10.49 7.10 -9.00
C VAL A 77 11.71 7.24 -8.09
N ASN A 78 11.61 8.11 -7.09
CA ASN A 78 12.64 8.29 -6.06
C ASN A 78 12.16 7.72 -4.72
N ILE A 79 12.74 6.60 -4.30
CA ILE A 79 12.47 5.96 -3.01
C ILE A 79 13.71 6.06 -2.12
N ARG A 80 13.56 6.72 -0.96
CA ARG A 80 14.60 6.79 0.05
C ARG A 80 14.58 5.55 0.94
N SER A 81 15.76 5.06 1.30
CA SER A 81 15.92 3.95 2.27
C SER A 81 16.01 4.48 3.70
N PRO A 82 15.55 3.71 4.69
CA PRO A 82 14.94 2.37 4.56
C PRO A 82 13.56 2.38 3.89
N PHE A 83 13.32 1.32 3.11
CA PHE A 83 12.02 1.00 2.48
C PHE A 83 11.72 -0.47 2.71
N VAL A 84 10.49 -0.82 3.02
CA VAL A 84 10.07 -2.21 3.25
C VAL A 84 8.76 -2.51 2.54
N CYS A 85 8.71 -3.61 1.80
CA CYS A 85 7.48 -4.21 1.30
C CYS A 85 7.48 -5.72 1.52
N ASP A 86 6.30 -6.34 1.55
CA ASP A 86 6.19 -7.78 1.81
C ASP A 86 6.43 -8.60 0.54
N PHE A 87 6.01 -8.12 -0.63
CA PHE A 87 6.19 -8.81 -1.92
C PHE A 87 6.78 -7.93 -3.02
N GLY A 88 6.40 -6.67 -3.09
CA GLY A 88 6.84 -5.69 -4.08
C GLY A 88 6.11 -5.79 -5.42
N TYR A 89 5.74 -6.97 -5.90
CA TYR A 89 5.05 -7.14 -7.18
C TYR A 89 3.61 -6.64 -7.19
N ASN A 90 3.01 -6.37 -6.03
CA ASN A 90 1.68 -5.78 -5.90
C ASN A 90 1.70 -4.25 -5.80
N VAL A 91 2.88 -3.62 -5.84
CA VAL A 91 3.04 -2.16 -5.72
C VAL A 91 3.18 -1.52 -7.09
N PHE A 92 2.37 -0.51 -7.34
CA PHE A 92 2.32 0.23 -8.60
C PHE A 92 2.43 1.72 -8.30
N PHE A 93 3.54 2.33 -8.74
CA PHE A 93 3.74 3.77 -8.66
C PHE A 93 3.44 4.41 -10.01
N GLY A 94 2.80 5.57 -9.98
CA GLY A 94 2.71 6.49 -11.08
C GLY A 94 4.04 7.22 -11.32
N LYS A 95 3.97 8.40 -11.94
CA LYS A 95 5.14 9.20 -12.28
C LYS A 95 5.53 10.13 -11.15
N ARG A 96 6.83 10.38 -10.99
CA ARG A 96 7.44 11.38 -10.11
C ARG A 96 7.00 11.34 -8.62
N PRO A 97 6.69 10.18 -8.03
CA PRO A 97 6.45 10.15 -6.59
C PRO A 97 7.74 10.46 -5.83
N LEU A 98 7.62 11.19 -4.75
CA LEU A 98 8.72 11.40 -3.80
C LEU A 98 8.42 10.61 -2.53
N VAL A 99 9.15 9.53 -2.34
CA VAL A 99 8.99 8.63 -1.18
C VAL A 99 10.10 8.87 -0.19
N ASN A 100 9.73 9.31 1.02
CA ASN A 100 10.67 9.59 2.09
C ASN A 100 11.05 8.30 2.86
N TYR A 101 11.89 8.45 3.90
CA TYR A 101 12.46 7.35 4.68
C TYR A 101 11.40 6.52 5.40
N PHE A 102 11.65 5.20 5.52
CA PHE A 102 10.84 4.26 6.29
C PHE A 102 9.40 4.08 5.78
N LEU A 103 9.16 4.24 4.46
CA LEU A 103 7.89 3.78 3.90
C LEU A 103 7.80 2.27 4.07
N ARG A 104 6.66 1.81 4.64
CA ARG A 104 6.31 0.40 4.73
C ARG A 104 5.05 0.12 3.93
N ILE A 105 5.09 -0.91 3.08
CA ILE A 105 3.92 -1.38 2.33
C ILE A 105 3.71 -2.87 2.61
N ARG A 106 2.59 -3.22 3.25
CA ARG A 106 2.15 -4.61 3.35
C ARG A 106 1.28 -4.91 2.15
N ASP A 107 1.90 -5.32 1.06
CA ASP A 107 1.27 -5.45 -0.26
C ASP A 107 0.73 -6.86 -0.53
N TYR A 108 -0.12 -7.38 0.35
CA TYR A 108 -0.86 -8.63 0.13
C TYR A 108 -1.97 -8.47 -0.92
N ALA A 109 -2.43 -7.26 -1.17
CA ALA A 109 -3.25 -6.88 -2.31
C ALA A 109 -2.62 -5.72 -3.05
N ARG A 110 -3.19 -5.34 -4.20
CA ARG A 110 -2.69 -4.26 -5.04
C ARG A 110 -2.66 -2.94 -4.29
N VAL A 111 -1.52 -2.25 -4.34
CA VAL A 111 -1.34 -0.87 -3.91
C VAL A 111 -1.04 -0.02 -5.14
N THR A 112 -1.93 0.89 -5.47
CA THR A 112 -1.77 1.83 -6.60
C THR A 112 -1.54 3.22 -6.03
N ILE A 113 -0.45 3.86 -6.44
CA ILE A 113 -0.05 5.22 -6.04
C ILE A 113 0.03 6.04 -7.32
N GLY A 114 -0.71 7.13 -7.39
CA GLY A 114 -0.82 8.00 -8.56
C GLY A 114 0.45 8.81 -8.86
N ASP A 115 0.30 9.76 -9.77
CA ASP A 115 1.37 10.68 -10.19
C ASP A 115 1.58 11.77 -9.13
N ASP A 116 2.82 12.28 -9.00
CA ASP A 116 3.20 13.43 -8.17
C ASP A 116 2.83 13.28 -6.68
N VAL A 117 2.80 12.05 -6.18
CA VAL A 117 2.49 11.77 -4.77
C VAL A 117 3.71 12.02 -3.89
N PHE A 118 3.53 12.81 -2.82
CA PHE A 118 4.53 12.97 -1.76
C PHE A 118 4.19 12.08 -0.57
N ILE A 119 5.12 11.19 -0.20
CA ILE A 119 4.97 10.31 0.95
C ILE A 119 5.98 10.70 2.01
N GLY A 120 5.48 11.23 3.13
CA GLY A 120 6.28 11.59 4.31
C GLY A 120 6.97 10.38 4.95
N PRO A 121 7.93 10.60 5.86
CA PRO A 121 8.63 9.50 6.53
C PRO A 121 7.69 8.67 7.40
N ARG A 122 7.98 7.37 7.49
CA ARG A 122 7.27 6.37 8.30
C ARG A 122 5.78 6.19 7.96
N VAL A 123 5.39 6.48 6.74
CA VAL A 123 4.05 6.16 6.26
C VAL A 123 3.92 4.64 6.13
N THR A 124 2.74 4.11 6.49
CA THR A 124 2.40 2.71 6.32
C THR A 124 1.17 2.57 5.42
N LEU A 125 1.26 1.72 4.39
CA LEU A 125 0.13 1.29 3.58
C LEU A 125 -0.09 -0.20 3.86
N ASP A 126 -1.21 -0.55 4.48
CA ASP A 126 -1.48 -1.92 4.92
C ASP A 126 -2.73 -2.48 4.24
N THR A 127 -2.51 -3.39 3.30
CA THR A 127 -3.62 -4.03 2.58
C THR A 127 -4.18 -5.26 3.30
N LEU A 128 -3.51 -5.74 4.37
CA LEU A 128 -3.90 -6.97 5.05
C LEU A 128 -4.97 -6.70 6.12
N ILE A 129 -5.96 -7.55 6.15
CA ILE A 129 -6.94 -7.65 7.23
C ILE A 129 -6.69 -8.99 7.93
N ASP A 130 -6.16 -8.92 9.14
CA ASP A 130 -5.96 -10.10 9.96
C ASP A 130 -7.32 -10.67 10.37
N GLY A 131 -7.59 -11.93 10.02
CA GLY A 131 -8.84 -12.61 10.32
C GLY A 131 -8.94 -13.02 11.80
N MET A 132 -8.95 -12.04 12.70
CA MET A 132 -8.88 -12.29 14.16
C MET A 132 -10.19 -12.78 14.76
N THR A 133 -11.31 -12.74 14.03
CA THR A 133 -12.59 -13.21 14.55
C THR A 133 -13.21 -14.29 13.64
N PRO A 134 -14.00 -15.23 14.20
CA PRO A 134 -14.69 -16.26 13.43
C PRO A 134 -15.63 -15.67 12.36
N GLU A 135 -16.15 -14.47 12.58
CA GLU A 135 -17.03 -13.77 11.66
C GLU A 135 -16.28 -13.18 10.45
N THR A 136 -14.98 -12.92 10.62
CA THR A 136 -14.10 -12.44 9.56
C THR A 136 -13.32 -13.60 8.98
N ALA A 137 -13.74 -14.11 7.82
CA ALA A 137 -13.02 -15.10 7.01
C ALA A 137 -12.68 -16.44 7.72
N GLY A 138 -13.36 -16.79 8.81
CA GLY A 138 -13.08 -18.03 9.56
C GLY A 138 -11.72 -18.06 10.23
N GLY A 139 -11.20 -16.89 10.63
CA GLY A 139 -9.91 -16.72 11.30
C GLY A 139 -8.71 -16.65 10.34
N ARG A 140 -8.92 -16.71 9.01
CA ARG A 140 -7.86 -16.52 8.02
C ARG A 140 -7.78 -15.07 7.55
N PRO A 141 -6.57 -14.55 7.33
CA PRO A 141 -6.41 -13.20 6.78
C PRO A 141 -6.90 -13.13 5.33
N PHE A 142 -7.28 -11.93 4.92
CA PHE A 142 -7.55 -11.58 3.54
C PHE A 142 -7.05 -10.16 3.26
N ALA A 143 -6.93 -9.77 2.01
CA ALA A 143 -6.37 -8.46 1.67
C ALA A 143 -7.31 -7.69 0.75
N LEU A 144 -7.34 -6.36 0.93
CA LEU A 144 -8.09 -5.44 0.08
C LEU A 144 -7.14 -4.39 -0.49
N PRO A 145 -7.33 -3.97 -1.76
CA PRO A 145 -6.44 -3.03 -2.41
C PRO A 145 -6.50 -1.64 -1.76
N ILE A 146 -5.38 -0.90 -1.87
CA ILE A 146 -5.31 0.52 -1.55
C ILE A 146 -5.10 1.28 -2.85
N THR A 147 -5.87 2.35 -3.03
CA THR A 147 -5.73 3.26 -4.18
C THR A 147 -5.48 4.68 -3.70
N VAL A 148 -4.40 5.27 -4.17
CA VAL A 148 -4.03 6.67 -3.92
C VAL A 148 -4.06 7.40 -5.25
N GLY A 149 -4.80 8.49 -5.32
CA GLY A 149 -4.91 9.37 -6.49
C GLY A 149 -3.63 10.16 -6.75
N ASN A 150 -3.74 11.14 -7.65
CA ASN A 150 -2.63 12.01 -8.05
C ASN A 150 -2.49 13.20 -7.08
N ASP A 151 -1.28 13.80 -7.01
CA ASP A 151 -1.02 15.01 -6.21
C ASP A 151 -1.39 14.86 -4.72
N VAL A 152 -1.29 13.66 -4.18
CA VAL A 152 -1.60 13.39 -2.76
C VAL A 152 -0.37 13.62 -1.90
N TRP A 153 -0.56 14.29 -0.77
CA TRP A 153 0.50 14.52 0.23
C TRP A 153 0.20 13.76 1.52
N PHE A 154 1.08 12.83 1.88
CA PHE A 154 1.05 12.17 3.18
C PHE A 154 1.99 12.86 4.17
N GLY A 155 1.44 13.30 5.30
CA GLY A 155 2.21 13.68 6.47
C GLY A 155 2.95 12.47 7.07
N SER A 156 4.00 12.74 7.86
CA SER A 156 4.79 11.71 8.53
C SER A 156 3.94 10.79 9.39
N GLU A 157 4.28 9.50 9.43
CA GLU A 157 3.64 8.51 10.30
C GLU A 157 2.15 8.25 10.00
N ALA A 158 1.63 8.68 8.86
CA ALA A 158 0.29 8.33 8.44
C ALA A 158 0.18 6.83 8.12
N THR A 159 -0.95 6.23 8.48
CA THR A 159 -1.27 4.84 8.18
C THR A 159 -2.54 4.77 7.36
N VAL A 160 -2.53 4.02 6.26
CA VAL A 160 -3.70 3.74 5.42
C VAL A 160 -4.05 2.27 5.56
N LEU A 161 -5.29 1.96 5.89
CA LEU A 161 -5.77 0.60 6.06
C LEU A 161 -6.34 0.02 4.76
N ALA A 162 -6.49 -1.30 4.77
CA ALA A 162 -6.96 -2.10 3.65
C ALA A 162 -8.32 -1.61 3.08
N GLY A 163 -8.42 -1.60 1.78
CA GLY A 163 -9.65 -1.25 1.05
C GLY A 163 -9.87 0.26 0.85
N VAL A 164 -8.98 1.12 1.34
CA VAL A 164 -9.14 2.57 1.28
C VAL A 164 -8.78 3.12 -0.09
N THR A 165 -9.60 4.03 -0.58
CA THR A 165 -9.32 4.90 -1.73
C THR A 165 -9.14 6.35 -1.26
N ILE A 166 -8.02 6.97 -1.63
CA ILE A 166 -7.74 8.40 -1.40
C ILE A 166 -7.80 9.10 -2.75
N GLY A 167 -8.69 10.08 -2.86
CA GLY A 167 -8.89 10.87 -4.08
C GLY A 167 -7.71 11.80 -4.38
N ASP A 168 -7.73 12.39 -5.57
CA ASP A 168 -6.68 13.30 -6.03
C ASP A 168 -6.56 14.55 -5.14
N ARG A 169 -5.37 15.14 -5.08
CA ARG A 169 -5.07 16.42 -4.41
C ARG A 169 -5.46 16.45 -2.93
N CYS A 170 -5.40 15.30 -2.28
CA CYS A 170 -5.64 15.20 -0.84
C CYS A 170 -4.38 15.45 -0.03
N VAL A 171 -4.57 15.99 1.17
CA VAL A 171 -3.55 16.04 2.21
C VAL A 171 -3.98 15.15 3.36
N ILE A 172 -3.14 14.18 3.71
CA ILE A 172 -3.31 13.32 4.88
C ILE A 172 -2.40 13.85 5.98
N GLY A 173 -2.98 14.28 7.09
CA GLY A 173 -2.26 14.85 8.22
C GLY A 173 -1.29 13.83 8.86
N ALA A 174 -0.21 14.33 9.46
CA ALA A 174 0.77 13.49 10.16
C ALA A 174 0.13 12.69 11.30
N GLY A 175 0.56 11.44 11.49
CA GLY A 175 0.04 10.53 12.52
C GLY A 175 -1.39 10.06 12.30
N SER A 176 -1.99 10.33 11.15
CA SER A 176 -3.37 9.94 10.86
C SER A 176 -3.51 8.45 10.57
N VAL A 177 -4.64 7.87 10.96
CA VAL A 177 -5.03 6.50 10.59
C VAL A 177 -6.26 6.56 9.69
N VAL A 178 -6.05 6.34 8.39
CA VAL A 178 -7.11 6.40 7.37
C VAL A 178 -7.79 5.04 7.29
N THR A 179 -9.04 4.99 7.75
CA THR A 179 -9.85 3.77 7.88
C THR A 179 -11.02 3.71 6.90
N SER A 180 -11.22 4.75 6.10
CA SER A 180 -12.29 4.88 5.11
C SER A 180 -11.86 5.79 3.97
N ASP A 181 -12.56 5.70 2.85
CA ASP A 181 -12.28 6.50 1.67
C ASP A 181 -12.23 8.01 1.98
N VAL A 182 -11.31 8.69 1.31
CA VAL A 182 -11.10 10.14 1.40
C VAL A 182 -11.43 10.75 0.04
N PRO A 183 -12.43 11.64 -0.06
CA PRO A 183 -12.77 12.27 -1.33
C PRO A 183 -11.62 13.17 -1.81
N ALA A 184 -11.59 13.48 -3.11
CA ALA A 184 -10.61 14.41 -3.67
C ALA A 184 -10.68 15.81 -3.04
N ASP A 185 -9.62 16.59 -3.19
CA ASP A 185 -9.55 18.00 -2.82
C ASP A 185 -9.86 18.26 -1.33
N CYS A 186 -9.29 17.44 -0.43
CA CYS A 186 -9.54 17.69 0.99
C CYS A 186 -8.32 17.39 1.89
N LEU A 187 -8.34 18.01 3.06
CA LEU A 187 -7.47 17.66 4.19
C LEU A 187 -8.22 16.67 5.10
N ALA A 188 -7.63 15.50 5.29
CA ALA A 188 -8.09 14.51 6.27
C ALA A 188 -7.02 14.29 7.34
N ALA A 189 -7.44 14.22 8.61
CA ALA A 189 -6.51 14.01 9.72
C ALA A 189 -7.17 13.32 10.92
N GLY A 190 -6.36 12.75 11.80
CA GLY A 190 -6.77 12.14 13.06
C GLY A 190 -6.70 10.61 13.07
N ASN A 191 -7.08 10.02 14.21
CA ASN A 191 -7.20 8.57 14.37
C ASN A 191 -8.55 8.25 15.04
N PRO A 192 -9.53 7.71 14.30
CA PRO A 192 -9.55 7.54 12.85
C PRO A 192 -9.56 8.90 12.12
N ALA A 193 -8.96 8.94 10.93
CA ALA A 193 -8.93 10.14 10.10
C ALA A 193 -10.34 10.57 9.66
N ARG A 194 -10.56 11.88 9.66
CA ARG A 194 -11.81 12.51 9.17
C ARG A 194 -11.45 13.67 8.26
N VAL A 195 -12.30 13.95 7.30
CA VAL A 195 -12.19 15.17 6.48
C VAL A 195 -12.34 16.38 7.41
N ILE A 196 -11.32 17.22 7.47
CA ILE A 196 -11.28 18.44 8.28
C ILE A 196 -11.84 19.62 7.50
N ARG A 197 -11.47 19.71 6.22
CA ARG A 197 -11.94 20.76 5.30
C ARG A 197 -11.66 20.40 3.85
N SER A 198 -12.37 21.03 2.95
CA SER A 198 -11.99 21.04 1.53
C SER A 198 -10.75 21.90 1.31
N LEU A 199 -9.97 21.56 0.30
CA LEU A 199 -8.82 22.33 -0.17
C LEU A 199 -9.26 23.13 -1.40
N GLU A 200 -9.00 24.44 -1.39
CA GLU A 200 -9.08 25.23 -2.60
C GLU A 200 -7.96 24.79 -3.56
N PRO A 201 -8.19 24.80 -4.89
CA PRO A 201 -7.20 24.31 -5.86
C PRO A 201 -5.79 24.90 -5.71
N ASP A 202 -5.67 26.13 -5.21
CA ASP A 202 -4.40 26.85 -5.05
C ASP A 202 -3.76 26.67 -3.66
N ALA A 203 -4.45 26.08 -2.69
CA ALA A 203 -3.96 25.98 -1.30
C ALA A 203 -2.96 24.84 -1.06
N VAL A 204 -2.92 23.87 -1.97
CA VAL A 204 -2.12 22.62 -1.79
C VAL A 204 -0.63 22.86 -2.01
N LEU A 205 -0.24 23.84 -2.80
CA LEU A 205 1.15 24.03 -3.22
C LEU A 205 1.84 25.26 -2.63
N GLY A 206 1.19 26.04 -1.75
CA GLY A 206 1.82 27.19 -1.09
C GLY A 206 2.45 28.21 -2.05
N ARG A 207 1.80 28.41 -3.23
CA ARG A 207 2.20 29.42 -4.22
C ARG A 207 1.39 30.67 -4.07
#